data_659e019f4c3bf0bbcc6e5eae41a5ace4
#
_entry.id   659e019f4c3bf0bbcc6e5eae41a5ace4
#
_cell.length_a   1.000
_cell.length_b   1.000
_cell.length_c   1.000
_cell.angle_alpha   90.00
_cell.angle_beta   90.00
_cell.angle_gamma   90.00
#
_symmetry.space_group_name_H-M   'P 1'
#
loop_
_entity.id
_entity.type
_entity.pdbx_description
1 polymer ?
#
loop_
_entity_poly.entity_id
_entity_poly.type
_entity_poly.pdbx_seq_one_letter_code
_entity_poly.pdbx_strand_id
1 'polypeptide(L)'
;MIRAIDKFHELDKGVMGVVRAADVYALHVIAKIRNQKIDMDVINSILSENKISGLNLVSYAYTKNELKQLEEKGHFTEIGQQIIVATHTALESYLILKFREYYRHLTLGNNEGIVEETLSRLNFRCLNDFKDAYKKFFKIHIPSFDVSYHSSDGCNFEPENSWEALILIYKARNDIVHKGVSLDYKVSTLMDSWYPFDFVRRWVSGFDANFDSHIYQNRETRLYREYKERAISNGISI
;
A
#
# COMPACT_ATOMS: atom_id res chain seq x y z
N MET A 1 -18.50 11.83 -1.06
CA MET A 1 -17.73 10.80 -0.31
C MET A 1 -16.43 10.59 -1.05
N ILE A 2 -15.28 10.65 -0.36
CA ILE A 2 -13.96 10.37 -0.97
C ILE A 2 -13.85 8.86 -1.13
N ARG A 3 -13.50 8.38 -2.34
CA ARG A 3 -13.29 6.94 -2.57
C ARG A 3 -12.03 6.47 -1.82
N ALA A 4 -12.02 5.20 -1.40
CA ALA A 4 -10.90 4.60 -0.69
C ALA A 4 -9.57 4.73 -1.47
N ILE A 5 -9.62 4.52 -2.78
CA ILE A 5 -8.45 4.63 -3.65
C ILE A 5 -7.93 6.07 -3.76
N ASP A 6 -8.82 7.07 -3.78
CA ASP A 6 -8.41 8.49 -3.83
C ASP A 6 -7.68 8.87 -2.53
N LYS A 7 -8.19 8.38 -1.38
CA LYS A 7 -7.53 8.61 -0.09
C LYS A 7 -6.18 7.89 0.01
N PHE A 8 -6.10 6.68 -0.52
CA PHE A 8 -4.81 5.97 -0.62
C PHE A 8 -3.81 6.79 -1.43
N HIS A 9 -4.20 7.33 -2.59
CA HIS A 9 -3.32 8.15 -3.41
C HIS A 9 -2.86 9.44 -2.72
N GLU A 10 -3.67 10.05 -1.85
CA GLU A 10 -3.23 11.19 -1.03
C GLU A 10 -2.12 10.79 -0.05
N LEU A 11 -2.29 9.66 0.66
CA LEU A 11 -1.29 9.14 1.60
C LEU A 11 -0.02 8.69 0.87
N ASP A 12 -0.18 8.03 -0.28
CA ASP A 12 0.89 7.60 -1.16
C ASP A 12 1.76 8.79 -1.62
N LYS A 13 1.16 9.92 -1.99
CA LYS A 13 1.90 11.16 -2.29
C LYS A 13 2.74 11.66 -1.12
N GLY A 14 2.24 11.52 0.11
CA GLY A 14 3.00 11.87 1.31
C GLY A 14 4.23 10.97 1.48
N VAL A 15 4.08 9.66 1.32
CA VAL A 15 5.19 8.70 1.37
C VAL A 15 6.20 9.00 0.25
N MET A 16 5.74 9.27 -0.98
CA MET A 16 6.60 9.66 -2.09
C MET A 16 7.37 10.94 -1.80
N GLY A 17 6.77 11.90 -1.09
CA GLY A 17 7.48 13.12 -0.64
C GLY A 17 8.68 12.80 0.24
N VAL A 18 8.53 11.88 1.20
CA VAL A 18 9.63 11.41 2.06
C VAL A 18 10.72 10.70 1.26
N VAL A 19 10.32 9.81 0.34
CA VAL A 19 11.25 9.10 -0.54
C VAL A 19 12.07 10.09 -1.38
N ARG A 20 11.43 11.07 -2.00
CA ARG A 20 12.12 12.10 -2.80
C ARG A 20 13.08 12.94 -1.98
N ALA A 21 12.68 13.31 -0.76
CA ALA A 21 13.57 14.05 0.14
C ALA A 21 14.81 13.22 0.51
N ALA A 22 14.64 11.92 0.73
CA ALA A 22 15.75 10.99 0.97
C ALA A 22 16.67 10.87 -0.24
N ASP A 23 16.13 10.81 -1.46
CA ASP A 23 16.90 10.77 -2.69
C ASP A 23 17.73 12.05 -2.89
N VAL A 24 17.14 13.21 -2.67
CA VAL A 24 17.88 14.50 -2.73
C VAL A 24 18.99 14.53 -1.69
N TYR A 25 18.73 14.05 -0.47
CA TYR A 25 19.75 13.96 0.56
C TYR A 25 20.88 13.00 0.16
N ALA A 26 20.54 11.83 -0.40
CA ALA A 26 21.53 10.87 -0.91
C ALA A 26 22.43 11.50 -1.98
N LEU A 27 21.85 12.23 -2.94
CA LEU A 27 22.61 12.96 -3.96
C LEU A 27 23.60 13.95 -3.35
N HIS A 28 23.19 14.71 -2.33
CA HIS A 28 24.06 15.65 -1.63
C HIS A 28 25.27 14.95 -0.99
N VAL A 29 25.01 13.85 -0.31
CA VAL A 29 26.08 13.08 0.35
C VAL A 29 27.05 12.50 -0.67
N ILE A 30 26.54 11.94 -1.77
CA ILE A 30 27.38 11.38 -2.84
C ILE A 30 28.18 12.46 -3.56
N ALA A 31 27.56 13.58 -3.92
CA ALA A 31 28.27 14.70 -4.53
C ALA A 31 29.42 15.18 -3.64
N LYS A 32 29.22 15.22 -2.32
CA LYS A 32 30.26 15.55 -1.34
C LYS A 32 31.37 14.50 -1.31
N ILE A 33 31.03 13.21 -1.35
CA ILE A 33 32.01 12.10 -1.40
C ILE A 33 32.85 12.19 -2.68
N ARG A 34 32.24 12.49 -3.82
CA ARG A 34 32.90 12.62 -5.13
C ARG A 34 33.62 13.96 -5.30
N ASN A 35 33.51 14.88 -4.37
CA ASN A 35 33.97 16.26 -4.50
C ASN A 35 33.43 16.95 -5.79
N GLN A 36 32.16 16.70 -6.11
CA GLN A 36 31.46 17.21 -7.27
C GLN A 36 30.41 18.23 -6.86
N LYS A 37 30.10 19.17 -7.78
CA LYS A 37 28.94 20.04 -7.62
C LYS A 37 27.69 19.25 -7.95
N ILE A 38 26.61 19.51 -7.19
CA ILE A 38 25.31 18.93 -7.44
C ILE A 38 24.71 19.57 -8.70
N ASP A 39 24.22 18.73 -9.59
CA ASP A 39 23.45 19.17 -10.72
C ASP A 39 22.03 19.50 -10.26
N MET A 40 21.67 20.79 -10.33
CA MET A 40 20.34 21.26 -9.91
C MET A 40 19.25 20.75 -10.84
N ASP A 41 19.53 20.43 -12.08
CA ASP A 41 18.55 19.89 -13.03
C ASP A 41 18.16 18.46 -12.60
N VAL A 42 19.10 17.68 -12.08
CA VAL A 42 18.81 16.35 -11.50
C VAL A 42 17.92 16.49 -10.26
N ILE A 43 18.21 17.44 -9.37
CA ILE A 43 17.37 17.71 -8.19
C ILE A 43 15.96 18.12 -8.61
N ASN A 44 15.85 19.07 -9.54
CA ASN A 44 14.56 19.54 -10.06
C ASN A 44 13.77 18.41 -10.72
N SER A 45 14.45 17.51 -11.44
CA SER A 45 13.83 16.32 -12.02
C SER A 45 13.25 15.41 -10.93
N ILE A 46 14.02 15.10 -9.87
CA ILE A 46 13.54 14.28 -8.74
C ILE A 46 12.33 14.92 -8.05
N LEU A 47 12.34 16.23 -7.86
CA LEU A 47 11.28 16.94 -7.16
C LEU A 47 10.03 17.17 -8.00
N SER A 48 10.19 17.34 -9.33
CA SER A 48 9.09 17.72 -10.23
C SER A 48 8.29 16.52 -10.77
N GLU A 49 8.87 15.34 -10.76
CA GLU A 49 8.22 14.21 -11.44
C GLU A 49 7.09 13.57 -10.64
N ASN A 50 5.91 13.52 -11.28
CA ASN A 50 4.84 12.59 -10.92
C ASN A 50 5.19 11.13 -11.26
N LYS A 51 6.39 10.86 -11.76
CA LYS A 51 6.84 9.54 -12.20
C LYS A 51 7.62 8.82 -11.10
N ILE A 52 7.36 7.55 -10.99
CA ILE A 52 7.93 6.52 -10.08
C ILE A 52 9.46 6.35 -10.25
N SER A 53 10.07 7.08 -11.18
CA SER A 53 11.45 6.88 -11.63
C SER A 53 12.54 7.52 -10.76
N GLY A 54 12.18 8.27 -9.69
CA GLY A 54 13.19 8.97 -8.86
C GLY A 54 14.23 8.04 -8.27
N LEU A 55 13.81 7.00 -7.57
CA LEU A 55 14.73 6.02 -6.97
C LEU A 55 15.53 5.21 -8.01
N ASN A 56 14.95 4.93 -9.17
CA ASN A 56 15.67 4.25 -10.24
C ASN A 56 16.82 5.10 -10.81
N LEU A 57 16.63 6.42 -10.91
CA LEU A 57 17.69 7.32 -11.36
C LEU A 57 18.84 7.38 -10.35
N VAL A 58 18.52 7.42 -9.07
CA VAL A 58 19.50 7.47 -7.98
C VAL A 58 20.20 6.14 -7.79
N SER A 59 19.49 5.02 -7.82
CA SER A 59 20.08 3.68 -7.61
C SER A 59 21.05 3.27 -8.72
N TYR A 60 20.81 3.66 -9.97
CA TYR A 60 21.72 3.39 -11.08
C TYR A 60 22.97 4.29 -11.10
N ALA A 61 22.92 5.42 -10.41
CA ALA A 61 24.04 6.37 -10.37
C ALA A 61 25.07 6.04 -9.29
N TYR A 62 24.78 5.12 -8.36
CA TYR A 62 25.66 4.82 -7.23
C TYR A 62 26.49 3.57 -7.47
N THR A 63 27.77 3.66 -7.13
CA THR A 63 28.61 2.47 -7.00
C THR A 63 28.25 1.72 -5.70
N LYS A 64 28.50 0.40 -5.65
CA LYS A 64 28.31 -0.41 -4.43
C LYS A 64 29.03 0.18 -3.21
N ASN A 65 30.19 0.79 -3.42
CA ASN A 65 30.98 1.40 -2.36
C ASN A 65 30.32 2.69 -1.81
N GLU A 66 29.72 3.49 -2.68
CA GLU A 66 29.01 4.71 -2.29
C GLU A 66 27.72 4.38 -1.52
N LEU A 67 26.97 3.37 -1.97
CA LEU A 67 25.81 2.87 -1.23
C LEU A 67 26.22 2.38 0.17
N LYS A 68 27.30 1.62 0.28
CA LYS A 68 27.83 1.17 1.56
C LYS A 68 28.20 2.34 2.49
N GLN A 69 28.85 3.38 1.96
CA GLN A 69 29.18 4.59 2.75
C GLN A 69 27.94 5.37 3.20
N LEU A 70 26.86 5.37 2.39
CA LEU A 70 25.58 5.93 2.79
C LEU A 70 24.94 5.14 3.93
N GLU A 71 24.97 3.81 3.83
CA GLU A 71 24.45 2.88 4.86
C GLU A 71 25.19 3.04 6.19
N GLU A 72 26.52 3.14 6.17
CA GLU A 72 27.35 3.32 7.37
C GLU A 72 27.02 4.61 8.15
N LYS A 73 26.41 5.60 7.52
CA LYS A 73 25.97 6.84 8.19
C LYS A 73 24.64 6.73 8.95
N GLY A 74 23.94 5.59 8.81
CA GLY A 74 22.75 5.25 9.63
C GLY A 74 21.46 6.01 9.33
N HIS A 75 21.52 7.18 8.71
CA HIS A 75 20.33 8.02 8.50
C HIS A 75 19.27 7.40 7.57
N PHE A 76 19.70 6.59 6.63
CA PHE A 76 18.81 5.94 5.67
C PHE A 76 18.00 4.79 6.28
N THR A 77 18.53 4.13 7.30
CA THR A 77 17.80 3.10 8.04
C THR A 77 16.57 3.71 8.71
N GLU A 78 16.73 4.84 9.38
CA GLU A 78 15.64 5.53 10.08
C GLU A 78 14.57 6.04 9.10
N ILE A 79 15.00 6.66 7.98
CA ILE A 79 14.09 7.12 6.93
C ILE A 79 13.35 5.93 6.30
N GLY A 80 14.07 4.84 5.99
CA GLY A 80 13.49 3.63 5.44
C GLY A 80 12.47 2.99 6.37
N GLN A 81 12.74 2.97 7.67
CA GLN A 81 11.78 2.51 8.67
C GLN A 81 10.51 3.37 8.68
N GLN A 82 10.64 4.70 8.58
CA GLN A 82 9.47 5.60 8.50
C GLN A 82 8.66 5.37 7.22
N ILE A 83 9.32 5.06 6.10
CA ILE A 83 8.64 4.69 4.84
C ILE A 83 7.80 3.41 5.05
N ILE A 84 8.34 2.37 5.69
CA ILE A 84 7.60 1.14 6.00
C ILE A 84 6.37 1.43 6.88
N VAL A 85 6.54 2.22 7.94
CA VAL A 85 5.43 2.60 8.84
C VAL A 85 4.34 3.36 8.07
N ALA A 86 4.72 4.34 7.26
CA ALA A 86 3.78 5.14 6.48
C ALA A 86 3.08 4.29 5.39
N THR A 87 3.81 3.41 4.73
CA THR A 87 3.29 2.47 3.72
C THR A 87 2.20 1.57 4.32
N HIS A 88 2.50 0.97 5.46
CA HIS A 88 1.51 0.11 6.14
C HIS A 88 0.29 0.92 6.60
N THR A 89 0.48 2.13 7.14
CA THR A 89 -0.62 3.01 7.56
C THR A 89 -1.53 3.38 6.38
N ALA A 90 -0.95 3.63 5.20
CA ALA A 90 -1.71 3.88 3.99
C ALA A 90 -2.53 2.65 3.56
N LEU A 91 -1.94 1.45 3.63
CA LEU A 91 -2.62 0.18 3.34
C LEU A 91 -3.79 -0.08 4.30
N GLU A 92 -3.58 0.06 5.62
CA GLU A 92 -4.65 -0.10 6.62
C GLU A 92 -5.80 0.88 6.37
N SER A 93 -5.46 2.15 6.15
CA SER A 93 -6.45 3.19 5.85
C SER A 93 -7.26 2.86 4.60
N TYR A 94 -6.60 2.37 3.54
CA TYR A 94 -7.28 1.93 2.32
C TYR A 94 -8.23 0.76 2.60
N LEU A 95 -7.78 -0.27 3.28
CA LEU A 95 -8.61 -1.45 3.57
C LEU A 95 -9.84 -1.10 4.41
N ILE A 96 -9.69 -0.24 5.43
CA ILE A 96 -10.83 0.25 6.25
C ILE A 96 -11.81 1.03 5.39
N LEU A 97 -11.32 1.99 4.60
CA LEU A 97 -12.18 2.84 3.77
C LEU A 97 -12.87 2.05 2.66
N LYS A 98 -12.17 1.10 2.03
CA LYS A 98 -12.73 0.22 1.01
C LYS A 98 -13.80 -0.69 1.59
N PHE A 99 -13.58 -1.24 2.79
CA PHE A 99 -14.60 -1.99 3.50
C PHE A 99 -15.83 -1.12 3.77
N ARG A 100 -15.64 0.09 4.29
CA ARG A 100 -16.71 1.06 4.60
C ARG A 100 -17.49 1.45 3.34
N GLU A 101 -16.80 1.77 2.27
CA GLU A 101 -17.39 2.10 0.97
C GLU A 101 -18.32 0.98 0.49
N TYR A 102 -17.85 -0.25 0.54
CA TYR A 102 -18.60 -1.41 0.08
C TYR A 102 -19.75 -1.82 0.99
N TYR A 103 -19.52 -1.79 2.28
CA TYR A 103 -20.58 -2.12 3.22
C TYR A 103 -21.78 -1.17 3.06
N ARG A 104 -21.51 0.10 2.79
CA ARG A 104 -22.56 1.08 2.45
C ARG A 104 -23.30 0.73 1.15
N HIS A 105 -22.59 0.27 0.14
CA HIS A 105 -23.22 -0.19 -1.10
C HIS A 105 -24.09 -1.42 -0.92
N LEU A 106 -23.67 -2.36 -0.08
CA LEU A 106 -24.45 -3.57 0.22
C LEU A 106 -25.72 -3.27 0.99
N THR A 107 -25.71 -2.28 1.87
CA THR A 107 -26.88 -1.88 2.66
C THR A 107 -27.83 -0.94 1.91
N LEU A 108 -27.59 -0.70 0.61
CA LEU A 108 -28.41 0.17 -0.26
C LEU A 108 -28.59 1.60 0.27
N GLY A 109 -27.63 2.12 0.99
CA GLY A 109 -27.70 3.43 1.63
C GLY A 109 -28.68 3.51 2.80
N ASN A 110 -29.26 2.39 3.23
CA ASN A 110 -30.16 2.34 4.36
C ASN A 110 -29.36 2.46 5.66
N ASN A 111 -29.59 3.58 6.32
CA ASN A 111 -29.21 3.84 7.70
C ASN A 111 -27.68 3.87 7.96
N GLU A 112 -27.10 5.03 7.78
CA GLU A 112 -25.69 5.28 8.13
C GLU A 112 -25.38 4.83 9.58
N GLY A 113 -26.35 4.88 10.48
CA GLY A 113 -26.23 4.39 11.84
C GLY A 113 -25.90 2.90 11.93
N ILE A 114 -26.52 2.06 11.08
CA ILE A 114 -26.22 0.61 11.07
C ILE A 114 -24.81 0.35 10.52
N VAL A 115 -24.40 1.13 9.52
CA VAL A 115 -23.03 1.01 8.96
C VAL A 115 -22.01 1.36 10.03
N GLU A 116 -22.16 2.50 10.69
CA GLU A 116 -21.23 2.96 11.72
C GLU A 116 -21.26 2.05 12.96
N GLU A 117 -22.42 1.53 13.35
CA GLU A 117 -22.52 0.54 14.43
C GLU A 117 -21.77 -0.76 14.07
N THR A 118 -21.95 -1.27 12.85
CA THR A 118 -21.24 -2.47 12.39
C THR A 118 -19.74 -2.23 12.34
N LEU A 119 -19.32 -1.08 11.80
CA LEU A 119 -17.90 -0.72 11.72
C LEU A 119 -17.28 -0.52 13.10
N SER A 120 -18.01 0.04 14.06
CA SER A 120 -17.53 0.20 15.43
C SER A 120 -17.31 -1.13 16.16
N ARG A 121 -18.06 -2.17 15.77
CA ARG A 121 -17.89 -3.54 16.29
C ARG A 121 -16.77 -4.32 15.59
N LEU A 122 -16.36 -3.86 14.40
CA LEU A 122 -15.24 -4.46 13.69
C LEU A 122 -13.94 -3.85 14.20
N ASN A 123 -13.14 -4.67 14.83
CA ASN A 123 -11.87 -4.25 15.40
C ASN A 123 -10.74 -4.72 14.48
N PHE A 124 -10.31 -3.85 13.56
CA PHE A 124 -9.22 -4.11 12.65
C PHE A 124 -7.87 -3.88 13.35
N ARG A 125 -7.37 -4.88 14.07
CA ARG A 125 -6.08 -4.82 14.79
C ARG A 125 -4.91 -5.39 13.99
N CYS A 126 -5.21 -6.27 13.05
CA CYS A 126 -4.22 -6.96 12.24
C CYS A 126 -4.77 -7.34 10.86
N LEU A 127 -3.89 -7.74 9.95
CA LEU A 127 -4.28 -8.16 8.59
C LEU A 127 -5.27 -9.35 8.58
N ASN A 128 -5.21 -10.23 9.58
CA ASN A 128 -6.16 -11.35 9.68
C ASN A 128 -7.58 -10.85 9.95
N ASP A 129 -7.76 -9.78 10.73
CA ASP A 129 -9.08 -9.20 10.98
C ASP A 129 -9.70 -8.69 9.66
N PHE A 130 -8.90 -8.05 8.79
CA PHE A 130 -9.34 -7.67 7.44
C PHE A 130 -9.70 -8.88 6.58
N LYS A 131 -8.83 -9.89 6.55
CA LYS A 131 -9.08 -11.14 5.81
C LYS A 131 -10.42 -11.74 6.21
N ASP A 132 -10.69 -11.85 7.50
CA ASP A 132 -11.90 -12.48 8.03
C ASP A 132 -13.15 -11.61 7.78
N ALA A 133 -13.04 -10.30 7.94
CA ALA A 133 -14.13 -9.37 7.65
C ALA A 133 -14.50 -9.38 6.15
N TYR A 134 -13.53 -9.26 5.26
CA TYR A 134 -13.77 -9.28 3.82
C TYR A 134 -14.38 -10.61 3.36
N LYS A 135 -13.90 -11.73 3.90
CA LYS A 135 -14.46 -13.06 3.63
C LYS A 135 -15.90 -13.17 4.14
N LYS A 136 -16.17 -12.72 5.36
CA LYS A 136 -17.48 -12.80 5.99
C LYS A 136 -18.52 -11.95 5.25
N PHE A 137 -18.22 -10.70 4.98
CA PHE A 137 -19.19 -9.73 4.46
C PHE A 137 -19.28 -9.72 2.94
N PHE A 138 -18.16 -9.91 2.24
CA PHE A 138 -18.09 -9.75 0.79
C PHE A 138 -17.80 -11.04 0.04
N LYS A 139 -17.50 -12.14 0.76
CA LYS A 139 -17.03 -13.41 0.18
C LYS A 139 -15.70 -13.29 -0.59
N ILE A 140 -14.93 -12.26 -0.27
CA ILE A 140 -13.62 -12.01 -0.85
C ILE A 140 -12.55 -12.61 0.05
N HIS A 141 -11.69 -13.43 -0.54
CA HIS A 141 -10.56 -14.04 0.15
C HIS A 141 -9.29 -13.26 -0.22
N ILE A 142 -8.94 -12.23 0.58
CA ILE A 142 -7.77 -11.37 0.32
C ILE A 142 -6.49 -12.18 0.02
N PRO A 143 -6.15 -13.27 0.75
CA PRO A 143 -4.96 -14.06 0.47
C PRO A 143 -4.90 -14.70 -0.94
N SER A 144 -6.03 -14.86 -1.62
CA SER A 144 -6.05 -15.41 -2.98
C SER A 144 -5.79 -14.36 -4.07
N PHE A 145 -5.75 -13.08 -3.70
CA PHE A 145 -5.42 -12.02 -4.62
C PHE A 145 -3.91 -11.83 -4.68
N ASP A 146 -3.35 -12.07 -5.84
CA ASP A 146 -1.92 -11.97 -6.07
C ASP A 146 -1.59 -10.99 -7.19
N VAL A 147 -0.46 -10.30 -7.03
CA VAL A 147 0.10 -9.41 -8.06
C VAL A 147 1.52 -9.87 -8.36
N SER A 148 1.84 -9.96 -9.63
CA SER A 148 3.20 -10.25 -10.04
C SER A 148 4.15 -9.14 -9.58
N TYR A 149 5.09 -9.51 -8.75
CA TYR A 149 6.10 -8.60 -8.23
C TYR A 149 7.48 -9.27 -8.24
N HIS A 150 8.44 -8.58 -8.81
CA HIS A 150 9.83 -9.02 -8.82
C HIS A 150 10.69 -7.93 -8.22
N SER A 151 11.45 -8.24 -7.19
CA SER A 151 12.50 -7.39 -6.68
C SER A 151 13.76 -7.54 -7.55
N SER A 152 14.65 -6.56 -7.51
CA SER A 152 15.98 -6.71 -8.14
C SER A 152 16.88 -7.58 -7.27
N ASP A 153 17.87 -8.19 -7.90
CA ASP A 153 18.87 -9.02 -7.23
C ASP A 153 19.50 -8.31 -6.02
N GLY A 154 19.53 -9.01 -4.89
CA GLY A 154 20.11 -8.52 -3.63
C GLY A 154 19.18 -7.71 -2.74
N CYS A 155 17.88 -7.66 -3.04
CA CYS A 155 16.86 -7.13 -2.14
C CYS A 155 16.43 -8.22 -1.15
N ASN A 156 16.24 -7.82 0.11
CA ASN A 156 15.70 -8.71 1.16
C ASN A 156 14.18 -8.89 1.09
N PHE A 157 13.49 -8.22 0.15
CA PHE A 157 12.06 -8.31 -0.04
C PHE A 157 11.74 -9.28 -1.17
N GLU A 158 11.71 -10.57 -0.83
CA GLU A 158 11.44 -11.68 -1.77
C GLU A 158 10.30 -12.56 -1.23
N PRO A 159 9.06 -12.05 -1.14
CA PRO A 159 7.92 -12.85 -0.67
C PRO A 159 7.51 -13.90 -1.72
N GLU A 160 7.05 -15.06 -1.25
CA GLU A 160 6.54 -16.13 -2.12
C GLU A 160 5.24 -15.74 -2.82
N ASN A 161 4.41 -14.92 -2.16
CA ASN A 161 3.13 -14.44 -2.67
C ASN A 161 2.75 -13.09 -2.04
N SER A 162 1.73 -12.46 -2.59
CA SER A 162 1.28 -11.13 -2.13
C SER A 162 0.82 -11.12 -0.67
N TRP A 163 0.19 -12.18 -0.19
CA TRP A 163 -0.26 -12.23 1.20
C TRP A 163 0.92 -12.29 2.18
N GLU A 164 1.93 -13.07 1.85
CA GLU A 164 3.16 -13.11 2.63
C GLU A 164 3.87 -11.77 2.65
N ALA A 165 3.93 -11.07 1.50
CA ALA A 165 4.46 -9.71 1.42
C ALA A 165 3.73 -8.75 2.37
N LEU A 166 2.39 -8.78 2.39
CA LEU A 166 1.60 -7.95 3.30
C LEU A 166 1.88 -8.29 4.78
N ILE A 167 1.97 -9.57 5.11
CA ILE A 167 2.30 -10.02 6.47
C ILE A 167 3.71 -9.57 6.87
N LEU A 168 4.68 -9.64 5.96
CA LEU A 168 6.05 -9.20 6.22
C LEU A 168 6.11 -7.70 6.52
N ILE A 169 5.42 -6.89 5.71
CA ILE A 169 5.33 -5.43 5.92
C ILE A 169 4.63 -5.11 7.26
N TYR A 170 3.56 -5.82 7.60
CA TYR A 170 2.84 -5.66 8.87
C TYR A 170 3.75 -5.96 10.07
N LYS A 171 4.48 -7.08 10.03
CA LYS A 171 5.44 -7.44 11.09
C LYS A 171 6.55 -6.41 11.21
N ALA A 172 7.16 -6.01 10.08
CA ALA A 172 8.21 -5.00 10.06
C ALA A 172 7.74 -3.67 10.69
N ARG A 173 6.54 -3.21 10.32
CA ARG A 173 5.95 -2.00 10.92
C ARG A 173 5.77 -2.13 12.43
N ASN A 174 5.23 -3.25 12.89
CA ASN A 174 4.99 -3.46 14.31
C ASN A 174 6.30 -3.50 15.12
N ASP A 175 7.30 -4.18 14.60
CA ASP A 175 8.62 -4.21 15.21
C ASP A 175 9.26 -2.82 15.27
N ILE A 176 9.21 -2.05 14.18
CA ILE A 176 9.72 -0.68 14.15
C ILE A 176 9.03 0.19 15.20
N VAL A 177 7.70 0.15 15.26
CA VAL A 177 6.92 1.00 16.17
C VAL A 177 7.12 0.62 17.63
N HIS A 178 7.20 -0.68 17.95
CA HIS A 178 7.25 -1.14 19.34
C HIS A 178 8.66 -1.41 19.86
N LYS A 179 9.61 -1.71 18.98
CA LYS A 179 10.99 -2.09 19.35
C LYS A 179 12.05 -1.14 18.77
N GLY A 180 11.65 -0.20 17.90
CA GLY A 180 12.56 0.73 17.21
C GLY A 180 13.31 0.11 16.03
N VAL A 181 13.24 -1.21 15.85
CA VAL A 181 13.90 -1.94 14.76
C VAL A 181 13.03 -3.08 14.28
N SER A 182 13.07 -3.41 12.99
CA SER A 182 12.48 -4.64 12.48
C SER A 182 13.43 -5.80 12.70
N LEU A 183 12.90 -6.91 13.23
CA LEU A 183 13.65 -8.13 13.48
C LEU A 183 13.61 -9.09 12.29
N ASP A 184 12.42 -9.24 11.69
CA ASP A 184 12.19 -10.18 10.60
C ASP A 184 12.53 -9.59 9.22
N TYR A 185 12.48 -8.27 9.10
CA TYR A 185 12.79 -7.56 7.87
C TYR A 185 13.75 -6.40 8.13
N LYS A 186 15.02 -6.64 7.83
CA LYS A 186 16.06 -5.65 8.06
C LYS A 186 16.00 -4.54 7.02
N VAL A 187 15.70 -3.32 7.47
CA VAL A 187 15.78 -2.11 6.67
C VAL A 187 17.16 -1.49 6.87
N SER A 188 18.08 -1.77 5.97
CA SER A 188 19.44 -1.23 6.02
C SER A 188 19.68 -0.17 4.96
N THR A 189 18.90 -0.20 3.88
CA THR A 189 19.01 0.72 2.76
C THR A 189 17.65 1.35 2.44
N LEU A 190 17.65 2.42 1.64
CA LEU A 190 16.41 2.97 1.09
C LEU A 190 15.68 1.96 0.20
N MET A 191 16.42 1.07 -0.48
CA MET A 191 15.84 0.06 -1.35
C MET A 191 15.01 -0.95 -0.55
N ASP A 192 15.44 -1.30 0.66
CA ASP A 192 14.68 -2.19 1.54
C ASP A 192 13.30 -1.62 1.94
N SER A 193 13.11 -0.31 1.88
CA SER A 193 11.82 0.34 2.11
C SER A 193 11.06 0.63 0.82
N TRP A 194 11.78 0.86 -0.27
CA TRP A 194 11.20 1.14 -1.57
C TRP A 194 10.42 -0.06 -2.14
N TYR A 195 10.98 -1.26 -2.08
CA TYR A 195 10.32 -2.45 -2.61
C TYR A 195 8.98 -2.74 -1.92
N PRO A 196 8.88 -2.76 -0.59
CA PRO A 196 7.60 -2.87 0.10
C PRO A 196 6.61 -1.77 -0.28
N PHE A 197 7.08 -0.54 -0.42
CA PHE A 197 6.25 0.59 -0.81
C PHE A 197 5.70 0.44 -2.24
N ASP A 198 6.54 0.16 -3.24
CA ASP A 198 6.10 -0.07 -4.62
C ASP A 198 5.18 -1.29 -4.74
N PHE A 199 5.47 -2.35 -4.00
CA PHE A 199 4.60 -3.52 -3.91
C PHE A 199 3.20 -3.14 -3.41
N VAL A 200 3.08 -2.40 -2.30
CA VAL A 200 1.77 -2.00 -1.75
C VAL A 200 0.99 -1.14 -2.74
N ARG A 201 1.64 -0.23 -3.44
CA ARG A 201 1.00 0.59 -4.50
C ARG A 201 0.40 -0.27 -5.61
N ARG A 202 1.17 -1.22 -6.11
CA ARG A 202 0.72 -2.15 -7.17
C ARG A 202 -0.40 -3.04 -6.66
N TRP A 203 -0.24 -3.57 -5.45
CA TRP A 203 -1.23 -4.44 -4.84
C TRP A 203 -2.56 -3.70 -4.63
N VAL A 204 -2.55 -2.51 -4.05
CA VAL A 204 -3.77 -1.70 -3.83
C VAL A 204 -4.44 -1.37 -5.15
N SER A 205 -3.69 -0.91 -6.16
CA SER A 205 -4.27 -0.59 -7.48
C SER A 205 -4.90 -1.80 -8.16
N GLY A 206 -4.23 -2.94 -8.13
CA GLY A 206 -4.74 -4.20 -8.69
C GLY A 206 -5.92 -4.74 -7.88
N PHE A 207 -5.85 -4.69 -6.55
CA PHE A 207 -6.92 -5.14 -5.68
C PHE A 207 -8.17 -4.28 -5.87
N ASP A 208 -8.03 -2.95 -5.93
CA ASP A 208 -9.16 -2.02 -6.15
C ASP A 208 -9.90 -2.32 -7.46
N ALA A 209 -9.16 -2.46 -8.56
CA ALA A 209 -9.73 -2.77 -9.87
C ALA A 209 -10.44 -4.13 -9.91
N ASN A 210 -9.84 -5.16 -9.34
CA ASN A 210 -10.43 -6.50 -9.29
C ASN A 210 -11.62 -6.58 -8.33
N PHE A 211 -11.52 -5.90 -7.21
CA PHE A 211 -12.57 -5.84 -6.21
C PHE A 211 -13.84 -5.22 -6.79
N ASP A 212 -13.72 -4.10 -7.46
CA ASP A 212 -14.85 -3.41 -8.10
C ASP A 212 -15.51 -4.32 -9.16
N SER A 213 -14.71 -4.95 -10.02
CA SER A 213 -15.22 -5.90 -11.03
C SER A 213 -15.98 -7.07 -10.40
N HIS A 214 -15.41 -7.69 -9.35
CA HIS A 214 -16.03 -8.82 -8.66
C HIS A 214 -17.37 -8.46 -8.04
N ILE A 215 -17.46 -7.28 -7.46
CA ILE A 215 -18.70 -6.84 -6.81
C ILE A 215 -19.73 -6.37 -7.83
N TYR A 216 -19.36 -5.66 -8.87
CA TYR A 216 -20.32 -5.27 -9.90
C TYR A 216 -20.97 -6.50 -10.51
N GLN A 217 -20.20 -7.53 -10.87
CA GLN A 217 -20.74 -8.78 -11.39
C GLN A 217 -21.64 -9.49 -10.38
N ASN A 218 -21.25 -9.59 -9.13
CA ASN A 218 -22.07 -10.23 -8.10
C ASN A 218 -23.28 -9.39 -7.69
N ARG A 219 -23.18 -8.05 -7.74
CA ARG A 219 -24.27 -7.13 -7.43
C ARG A 219 -25.35 -7.19 -8.48
N GLU A 220 -25.01 -7.12 -9.75
CA GLU A 220 -26.00 -7.25 -10.84
C GLU A 220 -26.74 -8.58 -10.76
N THR A 221 -26.02 -9.68 -10.54
CA THR A 221 -26.62 -11.01 -10.40
C THR A 221 -27.50 -11.10 -9.15
N ARG A 222 -27.12 -10.50 -8.03
CA ARG A 222 -27.88 -10.53 -6.78
C ARG A 222 -29.06 -9.59 -6.84
N LEU A 223 -28.89 -8.34 -7.27
CA LEU A 223 -29.97 -7.37 -7.42
C LEU A 223 -30.99 -7.82 -8.44
N TYR A 224 -30.53 -8.42 -9.54
CA TYR A 224 -31.44 -9.01 -10.54
C TYR A 224 -32.23 -10.18 -9.96
N ARG A 225 -31.63 -11.04 -9.17
CA ARG A 225 -32.29 -12.12 -8.46
C ARG A 225 -33.31 -11.60 -7.45
N GLU A 226 -32.91 -10.67 -6.58
CA GLU A 226 -33.82 -10.04 -5.59
C GLU A 226 -34.96 -9.27 -6.26
N TYR A 227 -34.68 -8.57 -7.36
CA TYR A 227 -35.71 -7.92 -8.17
C TYR A 227 -36.68 -8.94 -8.76
N LYS A 228 -36.18 -10.01 -9.34
CA LYS A 228 -36.98 -11.07 -9.94
C LYS A 228 -37.85 -11.77 -8.89
N GLU A 229 -37.31 -12.08 -7.74
CA GLU A 229 -38.06 -12.69 -6.62
C GLU A 229 -39.19 -11.76 -6.12
N ARG A 230 -38.91 -10.45 -5.96
CA ARG A 230 -39.93 -9.47 -5.58
C ARG A 230 -40.99 -9.26 -6.67
N ALA A 231 -40.59 -9.22 -7.92
CA ALA A 231 -41.53 -9.07 -9.02
C ALA A 231 -42.47 -10.29 -9.11
N ILE A 232 -41.96 -11.50 -8.98
CA ILE A 232 -42.73 -12.74 -8.94
C ILE A 232 -43.67 -12.76 -7.73
N SER A 233 -43.19 -12.37 -6.53
CA SER A 233 -44.02 -12.31 -5.30
C SER A 233 -45.11 -11.29 -5.40
N ASN A 234 -44.95 -10.25 -6.23
CA ASN A 234 -45.98 -9.23 -6.49
C ASN A 234 -46.85 -9.52 -7.73
N GLY A 235 -46.73 -10.72 -8.29
CA GLY A 235 -47.54 -11.14 -9.45
C GLY A 235 -47.17 -10.47 -10.76
N ILE A 236 -45.99 -9.89 -10.85
CA ILE A 236 -45.47 -9.27 -12.08
C ILE A 236 -44.74 -10.35 -12.89
N SER A 237 -45.26 -10.62 -14.09
CA SER A 237 -44.58 -11.51 -15.06
C SER A 237 -43.37 -10.79 -15.68
N ILE A 238 -42.16 -11.33 -15.49
CA ILE A 238 -40.90 -10.79 -16.05
C ILE A 238 -40.46 -11.67 -17.21
#